data_c62172e8e859fbab68e3beb140853511
#
_entry.id   c62172e8e859fbab68e3beb140853511
#
_cell.length_a   1.000
_cell.length_b   1.000
_cell.length_c   1.000
_cell.angle_alpha   90.00
_cell.angle_beta   90.00
_cell.angle_gamma   90.00
#
_symmetry.space_group_name_H-M   'P 1'
#
loop_
_entity.id
_entity.type
_entity.pdbx_description
1 polymer ?
#
loop_
_entity_poly.entity_id
_entity_poly.type
_entity_poly.pdbx_seq_one_letter_code
_entity_poly.pdbx_strand_id
1 'polypeptide(L)'
;MNTRCLTIVVLLLAILSTAYGQEGKITVLNPRGTPPPTPLIPMAPRPASLDGKTVYFIDVKYEGGASLLRAIMDWFAKDIPTANLVFREKAGTYDEEDTKLWAEIKEKGDAVVMAVGH
;
A
#
# COMPACT_ATOMS: atom_id res chain seq x y z
N MET A 1 55.76 -3.79 48.78
CA MET A 1 54.47 -3.26 48.35
C MET A 1 53.44 -3.59 49.42
N ASN A 2 52.88 -2.58 50.08
CA ASN A 2 52.02 -2.78 51.25
C ASN A 2 50.76 -3.55 50.88
N THR A 3 50.40 -4.52 51.70
CA THR A 3 49.19 -5.37 51.48
C THR A 3 47.91 -4.53 51.21
N ARG A 4 47.85 -3.36 51.85
CA ARG A 4 46.76 -2.40 51.64
C ARG A 4 46.72 -1.78 50.24
N CYS A 5 47.85 -1.54 49.59
CA CYS A 5 47.92 -1.06 48.21
C CYS A 5 47.51 -2.16 47.20
N LEU A 6 47.93 -3.39 47.53
CA LEU A 6 47.56 -4.51 46.67
C LEU A 6 46.02 -4.77 46.67
N THR A 7 45.36 -4.69 47.81
CA THR A 7 43.91 -4.82 47.93
C THR A 7 43.17 -3.71 47.21
N ILE A 8 43.62 -2.48 47.25
CA ILE A 8 42.99 -1.35 46.55
C ILE A 8 43.13 -1.52 45.03
N VAL A 9 44.28 -1.96 44.55
CA VAL A 9 44.49 -2.20 43.11
C VAL A 9 43.62 -3.34 42.59
N VAL A 10 43.45 -4.43 43.35
CA VAL A 10 42.58 -5.55 42.98
C VAL A 10 41.12 -5.13 42.96
N LEU A 11 40.69 -4.31 43.92
CA LEU A 11 39.33 -3.77 43.95
C LEU A 11 39.04 -2.84 42.77
N LEU A 12 39.98 -1.97 42.39
CA LEU A 12 39.86 -1.10 41.22
C LEU A 12 39.79 -1.88 39.91
N LEU A 13 40.61 -2.94 39.78
CA LEU A 13 40.55 -3.81 38.61
C LEU A 13 39.23 -4.59 38.51
N ALA A 14 38.63 -5.01 39.61
CA ALA A 14 37.35 -5.67 39.66
C ALA A 14 36.18 -4.74 39.24
N ILE A 15 36.28 -3.45 39.59
CA ILE A 15 35.26 -2.46 39.17
C ILE A 15 35.39 -2.11 37.68
N LEU A 16 36.59 -2.07 37.13
CA LEU A 16 36.78 -1.82 35.70
C LEU A 16 36.25 -2.96 34.81
N SER A 17 36.25 -4.19 35.31
CA SER A 17 35.77 -5.34 34.49
C SER A 17 34.25 -5.40 34.36
N THR A 18 33.48 -4.67 35.18
CA THR A 18 32.01 -4.61 35.06
C THR A 18 31.51 -3.50 34.11
N ALA A 19 32.41 -2.66 33.61
CA ALA A 19 32.08 -1.53 32.75
C ALA A 19 31.96 -1.87 31.24
N TYR A 20 32.19 -3.12 30.86
CA TYR A 20 31.84 -3.53 29.50
C TYR A 20 30.32 -3.71 29.44
N GLY A 21 29.65 -2.63 29.07
CA GLY A 21 28.24 -2.66 28.77
C GLY A 21 27.98 -3.74 27.72
N GLN A 22 27.17 -4.72 28.05
CA GLN A 22 26.59 -5.59 27.06
C GLN A 22 25.82 -4.68 26.08
N GLU A 23 26.38 -4.43 24.92
CA GLU A 23 25.58 -3.87 23.83
C GLU A 23 24.44 -4.85 23.57
N GLY A 24 23.29 -4.56 24.17
CA GLY A 24 22.07 -5.29 23.93
C GLY A 24 21.79 -5.21 22.42
N LYS A 25 22.07 -6.29 21.71
CA LYS A 25 21.79 -6.37 20.28
C LYS A 25 20.30 -6.14 20.10
N ILE A 26 19.92 -4.94 19.64
CA ILE A 26 18.52 -4.63 19.34
C ILE A 26 18.15 -5.50 18.14
N THR A 27 17.40 -6.56 18.42
CA THR A 27 16.84 -7.40 17.35
C THR A 27 15.61 -6.68 16.80
N VAL A 28 15.76 -6.06 15.66
CA VAL A 28 14.62 -5.50 14.92
C VAL A 28 13.86 -6.67 14.35
N LEU A 29 12.60 -6.81 14.75
CA LEU A 29 11.69 -7.77 14.15
C LEU A 29 11.58 -7.43 12.65
N ASN A 30 11.57 -8.46 11.82
CA ASN A 30 11.42 -8.27 10.37
C ASN A 30 10.15 -7.44 10.11
N PRO A 31 10.27 -6.20 9.57
CA PRO A 31 9.13 -5.33 9.36
C PRO A 31 8.14 -5.90 8.32
N ARG A 32 8.58 -6.85 7.51
CA ARG A 32 7.70 -7.50 6.54
C ARG A 32 6.67 -8.42 7.19
N GLY A 33 6.90 -8.88 8.43
CA GLY A 33 6.07 -9.90 9.05
C GLY A 33 5.99 -11.18 8.20
N THR A 34 5.23 -12.15 8.68
CA THR A 34 4.79 -13.27 7.84
C THR A 34 3.32 -12.99 7.54
N PRO A 35 2.97 -12.58 6.30
CA PRO A 35 1.57 -12.39 5.96
C PRO A 35 0.81 -13.68 6.19
N PRO A 36 -0.43 -13.63 6.70
CA PRO A 36 -1.26 -14.81 6.79
C PRO A 36 -1.36 -15.46 5.40
N PRO A 37 -1.46 -16.79 5.32
CA PRO A 37 -1.61 -17.46 4.04
C PRO A 37 -2.94 -17.06 3.40
N THR A 38 -2.86 -16.04 2.55
CA THR A 38 -4.01 -15.59 1.77
C THR A 38 -3.96 -16.31 0.44
N PRO A 39 -5.04 -16.99 0.01
CA PRO A 39 -5.07 -17.58 -1.32
C PRO A 39 -4.86 -16.47 -2.35
N LEU A 40 -3.81 -16.61 -3.16
CA LEU A 40 -3.53 -15.67 -4.23
C LEU A 40 -4.58 -15.87 -5.32
N ILE A 41 -5.46 -14.90 -5.45
CA ILE A 41 -6.37 -14.83 -6.59
C ILE A 41 -5.57 -14.21 -7.74
N PRO A 42 -5.42 -14.91 -8.89
CA PRO A 42 -4.71 -14.36 -10.03
C PRO A 42 -5.42 -13.09 -10.53
N MET A 43 -4.63 -12.14 -11.03
CA MET A 43 -5.20 -10.95 -11.66
C MET A 43 -6.07 -11.36 -12.86
N ALA A 44 -7.12 -10.58 -13.09
CA ALA A 44 -7.95 -10.75 -14.29
C ALA A 44 -7.07 -10.69 -15.57
N PRO A 45 -7.41 -11.47 -16.61
CA PRO A 45 -6.72 -11.39 -17.89
C PRO A 45 -6.77 -9.96 -18.42
N ARG A 46 -5.62 -9.44 -18.86
CA ARG A 46 -5.56 -8.10 -19.45
C ARG A 46 -6.12 -8.16 -20.87
N PRO A 47 -6.99 -7.21 -21.27
CA PRO A 47 -7.41 -7.10 -22.67
C PRO A 47 -6.18 -6.76 -23.53
N ALA A 48 -6.13 -7.31 -24.74
CA ALA A 48 -5.04 -7.04 -25.69
C ALA A 48 -5.11 -5.59 -26.23
N SER A 49 -6.31 -5.00 -26.31
CA SER A 49 -6.58 -3.63 -26.72
C SER A 49 -7.77 -3.09 -25.94
N LEU A 50 -7.88 -1.77 -25.83
CA LEU A 50 -9.05 -1.08 -25.31
C LEU A 50 -10.01 -0.61 -26.43
N ASP A 51 -9.71 -0.89 -27.68
CA ASP A 51 -10.58 -0.54 -28.82
C ASP A 51 -11.96 -1.19 -28.69
N GLY A 52 -12.99 -0.37 -28.73
CA GLY A 52 -14.37 -0.80 -28.57
C GLY A 52 -14.74 -1.29 -27.15
N LYS A 53 -13.81 -1.21 -26.21
CA LYS A 53 -14.00 -1.65 -24.83
C LYS A 53 -14.63 -0.56 -23.97
N THR A 54 -15.39 -0.97 -22.97
CA THR A 54 -16.00 -0.06 -22.00
C THR A 54 -15.11 0.07 -20.78
N VAL A 55 -14.59 1.27 -20.54
CA VAL A 55 -13.75 1.61 -19.40
C VAL A 55 -14.53 2.47 -18.42
N TYR A 56 -14.72 1.95 -17.22
CA TYR A 56 -15.34 2.69 -16.12
C TYR A 56 -14.32 3.49 -15.35
N PHE A 57 -14.63 4.77 -15.10
CA PHE A 57 -13.84 5.68 -14.25
C PHE A 57 -14.66 5.94 -12.99
N ILE A 58 -14.17 5.43 -11.86
CA ILE A 58 -14.91 5.42 -10.60
C ILE A 58 -14.30 6.43 -9.64
N ASP A 59 -15.07 7.47 -9.30
CA ASP A 59 -14.73 8.42 -8.26
C ASP A 59 -15.20 7.91 -6.91
N VAL A 60 -14.27 7.81 -5.96
CA VAL A 60 -14.56 7.47 -4.55
C VAL A 60 -14.82 8.70 -3.68
N LYS A 61 -14.98 9.86 -4.29
CA LYS A 61 -15.37 11.14 -3.67
C LYS A 61 -14.34 11.77 -2.73
N TYR A 62 -13.07 11.47 -2.89
CA TYR A 62 -12.01 12.28 -2.30
C TYR A 62 -11.80 13.57 -3.08
N GLU A 63 -11.38 14.62 -2.37
CA GLU A 63 -11.12 15.92 -2.99
C GLU A 63 -10.12 15.80 -4.15
N GLY A 64 -10.47 16.38 -5.29
CA GLY A 64 -9.66 16.31 -6.51
C GLY A 64 -9.81 15.02 -7.33
N GLY A 65 -10.41 13.96 -6.79
CA GLY A 65 -10.55 12.67 -7.48
C GLY A 65 -11.32 12.78 -8.80
N ALA A 66 -12.50 13.37 -8.76
CA ALA A 66 -13.32 13.57 -9.97
C ALA A 66 -12.60 14.39 -11.05
N SER A 67 -11.90 15.46 -10.68
CA SER A 67 -11.18 16.31 -11.64
C SER A 67 -10.01 15.56 -12.29
N LEU A 68 -9.26 14.78 -11.51
CA LEU A 68 -8.19 13.93 -12.01
C LEU A 68 -8.73 12.88 -12.98
N LEU A 69 -9.80 12.16 -12.59
CA LEU A 69 -10.41 11.15 -13.46
C LEU A 69 -10.92 11.72 -14.78
N ARG A 70 -11.54 12.91 -14.76
CA ARG A 70 -11.99 13.58 -15.98
C ARG A 70 -10.81 13.97 -16.88
N ALA A 71 -9.72 14.47 -16.32
CA ALA A 71 -8.51 14.78 -17.09
C ALA A 71 -7.90 13.52 -17.72
N ILE A 72 -7.92 12.39 -17.01
CA ILE A 72 -7.50 11.10 -17.56
C ILE A 72 -8.45 10.64 -18.67
N MET A 73 -9.76 10.80 -18.49
CA MET A 73 -10.75 10.47 -19.54
C MET A 73 -10.54 11.32 -20.80
N ASP A 74 -10.26 12.61 -20.66
CA ASP A 74 -9.97 13.50 -21.79
C ASP A 74 -8.72 13.05 -22.56
N TRP A 75 -7.72 12.54 -21.84
CA TRP A 75 -6.54 11.93 -22.47
C TRP A 75 -6.90 10.65 -23.22
N PHE A 76 -7.66 9.73 -22.58
CA PHE A 76 -8.13 8.50 -23.21
C PHE A 76 -8.95 8.76 -24.47
N ALA A 77 -9.83 9.76 -24.42
CA ALA A 77 -10.67 10.12 -25.58
C ALA A 77 -9.83 10.59 -26.80
N LYS A 78 -8.64 11.13 -26.57
CA LYS A 78 -7.71 11.54 -27.63
C LYS A 78 -6.89 10.38 -28.16
N ASP A 79 -6.34 9.55 -27.27
CA ASP A 79 -5.38 8.51 -27.64
C ASP A 79 -6.08 7.19 -28.01
N ILE A 80 -7.27 6.93 -27.47
CA ILE A 80 -8.06 5.72 -27.72
C ILE A 80 -9.51 6.11 -28.02
N PRO A 81 -9.78 6.81 -29.13
CA PRO A 81 -11.10 7.38 -29.41
C PRO A 81 -12.19 6.32 -29.64
N THR A 82 -11.82 5.07 -29.83
CA THR A 82 -12.73 3.93 -30.00
C THR A 82 -13.21 3.32 -28.68
N ALA A 83 -12.59 3.69 -27.54
CA ALA A 83 -13.00 3.21 -26.23
C ALA A 83 -14.27 3.93 -25.74
N ASN A 84 -15.17 3.18 -25.10
CA ASN A 84 -16.34 3.73 -24.44
C ASN A 84 -15.99 4.12 -23.02
N LEU A 85 -15.96 5.41 -22.69
CA LEU A 85 -15.58 5.91 -21.38
C LEU A 85 -16.82 6.23 -20.55
N VAL A 86 -16.93 5.64 -19.38
CA VAL A 86 -18.08 5.80 -18.47
C VAL A 86 -17.60 6.31 -17.12
N PHE A 87 -18.05 7.49 -16.73
CA PHE A 87 -17.77 8.03 -15.38
C PHE A 87 -18.89 7.64 -14.43
N ARG A 88 -18.52 7.21 -13.23
CA ARG A 88 -19.44 6.95 -12.12
C ARG A 88 -18.87 7.44 -10.81
N GLU A 89 -19.75 7.89 -9.95
CA GLU A 89 -19.43 8.18 -8.54
C GLU A 89 -19.90 6.99 -7.69
N LYS A 90 -19.03 6.49 -6.84
CA LYS A 90 -19.36 5.41 -5.92
C LYS A 90 -20.34 5.93 -4.85
N ALA A 91 -21.41 5.19 -4.58
CA ALA A 91 -22.28 5.46 -3.46
C ALA A 91 -21.60 5.14 -2.12
N GLY A 92 -22.00 5.85 -1.07
CA GLY A 92 -21.43 5.67 0.28
C GLY A 92 -20.00 6.19 0.41
N THR A 93 -19.32 5.78 1.48
CA THR A 93 -17.92 6.09 1.76
C THR A 93 -17.00 5.13 1.00
N TYR A 94 -15.68 5.36 1.02
CA TYR A 94 -14.72 4.56 0.25
C TYR A 94 -14.71 3.06 0.64
N ASP A 95 -15.02 2.76 1.90
CA ASP A 95 -15.05 1.42 2.50
C ASP A 95 -16.43 0.73 2.44
N GLU A 96 -17.48 1.48 2.12
CA GLU A 96 -18.82 0.89 1.93
C GLU A 96 -18.94 0.21 0.57
N GLU A 97 -19.66 -0.90 0.51
CA GLU A 97 -19.90 -1.62 -0.72
C GLU A 97 -21.03 -0.97 -1.55
N ASP A 98 -20.76 -0.70 -2.83
CA ASP A 98 -21.77 -0.27 -3.79
C ASP A 98 -22.14 -1.45 -4.73
N THR A 99 -22.99 -2.34 -4.22
CA THR A 99 -23.39 -3.56 -4.95
C THR A 99 -24.03 -3.26 -6.31
N LYS A 100 -24.73 -2.13 -6.46
CA LYS A 100 -25.37 -1.73 -7.73
C LYS A 100 -24.33 -1.33 -8.77
N LEU A 101 -23.36 -0.53 -8.37
CA LEU A 101 -22.27 -0.11 -9.23
C LEU A 101 -21.43 -1.32 -9.66
N TRP A 102 -21.08 -2.21 -8.73
CA TRP A 102 -20.30 -3.40 -9.08
C TRP A 102 -21.05 -4.37 -9.99
N ALA A 103 -22.37 -4.50 -9.83
CA ALA A 103 -23.19 -5.28 -10.73
C ALA A 103 -23.21 -4.66 -12.16
N GLU A 104 -23.38 -3.34 -12.28
CA GLU A 104 -23.30 -2.63 -13.57
C GLU A 104 -21.95 -2.83 -14.25
N ILE A 105 -20.86 -2.65 -13.50
CA ILE A 105 -19.50 -2.82 -14.05
C ILE A 105 -19.26 -4.25 -14.50
N LYS A 106 -19.69 -5.23 -13.72
CA LYS A 106 -19.54 -6.65 -14.04
C LYS A 106 -20.31 -7.03 -15.33
N GLU A 107 -21.44 -6.40 -15.55
CA GLU A 107 -22.27 -6.66 -16.73
C GLU A 107 -21.76 -5.95 -17.99
N LYS A 108 -21.26 -4.72 -17.86
CA LYS A 108 -21.01 -3.81 -18.99
C LYS A 108 -19.58 -3.34 -19.16
N GLY A 109 -18.74 -3.56 -18.13
CA GLY A 109 -17.37 -3.04 -18.09
C GLY A 109 -16.35 -4.08 -18.53
N ASP A 110 -15.36 -3.64 -19.29
CA ASP A 110 -14.19 -4.43 -19.66
C ASP A 110 -12.98 -4.05 -18.82
N ALA A 111 -12.91 -2.81 -18.33
CA ALA A 111 -11.85 -2.30 -17.49
C ALA A 111 -12.35 -1.23 -16.52
N VAL A 112 -11.61 -1.03 -15.42
CA VAL A 112 -11.94 -0.03 -14.40
C VAL A 112 -10.70 0.77 -14.04
N VAL A 113 -10.86 2.08 -13.94
CA VAL A 113 -9.92 3.02 -13.35
C VAL A 113 -10.60 3.61 -12.11
N MET A 114 -10.04 3.40 -10.95
CA MET A 114 -10.57 3.93 -9.70
C MET A 114 -9.55 4.90 -9.09
N ALA A 115 -9.98 6.06 -8.70
CA ALA A 115 -9.15 7.05 -8.03
C ALA A 115 -10.00 7.85 -7.03
N VAL A 116 -9.43 8.41 -6.05
CA VAL A 116 -8.07 8.41 -5.53
C VAL A 116 -8.16 7.90 -4.11
N GLY A 117 -7.18 7.13 -3.68
CA GLY A 117 -7.07 6.78 -2.29
C GLY A 117 -6.16 7.77 -1.54
N HIS A 118 -6.14 7.64 -0.23
CA HIS A 118 -5.18 8.31 0.63
C HIS A 118 -3.77 7.80 0.38
#